data_fecc46321e256c1de9657853a2b72dc6
#
_entry.id   fecc46321e256c1de9657853a2b72dc6
#
_cell.length_a   1.000
_cell.length_b   1.000
_cell.length_c   1.000
_cell.angle_alpha   90.00
_cell.angle_beta   90.00
_cell.angle_gamma   90.00
#
_symmetry.space_group_name_H-M   'P 1'
#
loop_
_entity.id
_entity.type
_entity.pdbx_description
1 polymer ?
#
loop_
_entity_poly.entity_id
_entity_poly.type
_entity_poly.pdbx_seq_one_letter_code
_entity_poly.pdbx_strand_id
1 'polypeptide(L)' 'MVVGFDPACYRLGYGGGFFDRTLAALPKRPRVLGVGYSEAAIATLYPLPHDIPMDMVVTEERIVVPRSYVTRA' A
#
# COMPACT_ATOMS: atom_id res chain seq x y z
N MET A 1 -5.00 -5.50 -9.10
CA MET A 1 -4.28 -4.29 -9.52
C MET A 1 -4.71 -3.10 -8.68
N VAL A 2 -3.76 -2.29 -8.29
CA VAL A 2 -4.00 -1.10 -7.47
C VAL A 2 -4.41 0.04 -8.36
N VAL A 3 -5.51 0.73 -8.03
CA VAL A 3 -6.01 1.85 -8.82
C VAL A 3 -5.54 3.21 -8.29
N GLY A 4 -4.91 3.24 -7.11
CA GLY A 4 -4.32 4.43 -6.53
C GLY A 4 -3.43 4.06 -5.37
N PHE A 5 -2.29 4.70 -5.25
CA PHE A 5 -1.35 4.45 -4.15
C PHE A 5 -0.52 5.70 -3.89
N ASP A 6 0.01 5.82 -2.67
CA ASP A 6 0.89 6.92 -2.31
C ASP A 6 2.31 6.43 -2.02
N PRO A 7 3.28 7.33 -1.81
CA PRO A 7 4.67 6.93 -1.58
C PRO A 7 4.89 6.07 -0.34
N ALA A 8 3.94 6.04 0.58
CA ALA A 8 4.03 5.17 1.76
C ALA A 8 3.36 3.83 1.51
N CYS A 9 2.96 3.55 0.27
CA CYS A 9 2.35 2.30 -0.17
C CYS A 9 0.96 2.03 0.39
N TYR A 10 0.25 3.08 0.83
CA TYR A 10 -1.18 2.96 1.10
C TYR A 10 -1.92 2.91 -0.23
N ARG A 11 -3.03 2.19 -0.24
CA ARG A 11 -3.83 2.03 -1.45
C ARG A 11 -5.17 2.73 -1.31
N LEU A 12 -5.70 3.18 -2.45
CA LEU A 12 -7.04 3.74 -2.51
C LEU A 12 -8.05 2.59 -2.42
N GLY A 13 -8.89 2.62 -1.40
CA GLY A 13 -9.90 1.58 -1.18
C GLY A 13 -11.25 2.00 -1.71
N TYR A 14 -12.14 1.00 -1.80
CA TYR A 14 -13.51 1.22 -2.26
C TYR A 14 -14.49 1.35 -1.10
N GLY A 15 -13.99 1.68 0.09
CA GLY A 15 -14.84 1.91 1.25
C GLY A 15 -14.83 0.73 2.21
N GLY A 16 -15.22 1.02 3.45
CA GLY A 16 -15.37 0.01 4.47
C GLY A 16 -14.11 -0.62 5.03
N GLY A 17 -12.96 -0.42 4.41
CA GLY A 17 -11.69 -0.96 4.89
C GLY A 17 -11.65 -2.48 4.96
N PHE A 18 -12.35 -3.14 4.05
CA PHE A 18 -12.48 -4.60 4.09
C PHE A 18 -11.13 -5.30 4.03
N PHE A 19 -10.26 -4.87 3.09
CA PHE A 19 -8.95 -5.49 2.94
C PHE A 19 -8.10 -5.26 4.20
N ASP A 20 -8.12 -4.05 4.73
CA ASP A 20 -7.32 -3.74 5.92
C ASP A 20 -7.80 -4.54 7.12
N ARG A 21 -9.11 -4.70 7.29
CA ARG A 21 -9.65 -5.51 8.38
C ARG A 21 -9.27 -6.97 8.22
N THR A 22 -9.27 -7.47 7.00
CA THR A 22 -8.89 -8.86 6.73
C THR A 22 -7.43 -9.09 7.09
N LEU A 23 -6.54 -8.19 6.68
CA LEU A 23 -5.13 -8.30 7.01
C LEU A 23 -4.89 -8.25 8.51
N ALA A 24 -5.59 -7.33 9.20
CA ALA A 24 -5.43 -7.17 10.64
C ALA A 24 -5.90 -8.40 11.42
N ALA A 25 -6.85 -9.15 10.87
CA ALA A 25 -7.42 -10.32 11.54
C ALA A 25 -6.56 -11.57 11.37
N LEU A 26 -5.59 -11.56 10.47
CA LEU A 26 -4.74 -12.73 10.24
C LEU A 26 -3.76 -12.91 11.39
N PRO A 27 -3.59 -14.15 11.87
CA PRO A 27 -2.64 -14.40 12.96
C PRO A 27 -1.20 -14.10 12.55
N LYS A 28 -0.88 -14.26 11.29
CA LYS A 28 0.43 -13.95 10.76
C LYS A 28 0.23 -13.16 9.47
N ARG A 29 0.69 -11.90 9.47
CA ARG A 29 0.47 -11.03 8.32
C ARG A 29 1.35 -11.45 7.14
N PRO A 30 0.78 -11.72 5.97
CA PRO A 30 1.57 -12.01 4.78
C PRO A 30 2.19 -10.72 4.24
N ARG A 31 3.17 -10.87 3.38
CA ARG A 31 3.66 -9.73 2.61
C ARG A 31 2.62 -9.37 1.57
N VAL A 32 2.42 -8.05 1.39
CA VAL A 32 1.42 -7.54 0.46
C VAL A 32 2.14 -6.80 -0.66
N LEU A 33 1.97 -7.28 -1.88
CA LEU A 33 2.60 -6.73 -3.05
C LEU A 33 1.54 -6.11 -3.93
N GLY A 34 1.65 -4.80 -4.18
CA GLY A 34 0.73 -4.11 -5.08
C GLY A 34 1.30 -4.06 -6.48
N VAL A 35 0.43 -4.14 -7.46
CA VAL A 35 0.80 -3.98 -8.88
C VAL A 35 -0.11 -2.91 -9.46
N GLY A 36 0.46 -1.91 -10.08
CA GLY A 36 -0.32 -0.82 -10.66
C GLY A 36 0.48 -0.07 -11.70
N TYR A 37 -0.19 0.89 -12.34
CA TYR A 37 0.47 1.78 -13.28
C TYR A 37 1.02 2.99 -12.55
N SER A 38 2.14 3.55 -13.06
CA SER A 38 2.76 4.72 -12.43
C SER A 38 1.82 5.91 -12.35
N GLU A 39 0.91 6.06 -13.30
CA GLU A 39 -0.06 7.16 -13.28
C GLU A 39 -1.08 7.05 -12.15
N ALA A 40 -1.13 5.91 -11.47
CA ALA A 40 -1.98 5.75 -10.28
C ALA A 40 -1.34 6.33 -9.02
N ALA A 41 -0.10 6.82 -9.11
CA ALA A 41 0.59 7.40 -7.96
C ALA A 41 -0.06 8.71 -7.54
N ILE A 42 -0.26 8.88 -6.23
CA ILE A 42 -0.90 10.03 -5.63
C ILE A 42 0.03 10.58 -4.55
N ALA A 43 0.03 11.90 -4.33
CA ALA A 43 0.93 12.51 -3.35
C ALA A 43 0.70 11.96 -1.94
N THR A 44 -0.55 11.84 -1.53
CA THR A 44 -0.91 11.20 -0.28
C THR A 44 -2.38 10.82 -0.30
N LEU A 45 -2.70 9.73 0.37
CA LEU A 45 -4.09 9.29 0.54
C LEU A 45 -4.64 9.66 1.90
N TYR A 46 -3.85 10.39 2.72
CA TYR A 46 -4.23 10.76 4.07
C TYR A 46 -4.73 9.53 4.84
N PRO A 47 -3.87 8.50 5.02
CA PRO A 47 -4.34 7.24 5.60
C PRO A 47 -4.82 7.41 7.03
N LEU A 48 -5.78 6.59 7.42
CA LEU A 48 -6.29 6.54 8.77
C LEU A 48 -5.45 5.55 9.59
N PRO A 49 -5.51 5.62 10.94
CA PRO A 49 -4.68 4.75 11.76
C PRO A 49 -4.87 3.25 11.53
N HIS A 50 -6.06 2.83 11.09
CA HIS A 50 -6.34 1.42 10.84
C HIS A 50 -5.96 0.96 9.43
N ASP A 51 -5.56 1.88 8.57
CA ASP A 51 -5.15 1.52 7.21
C ASP A 51 -3.79 0.82 7.26
N ILE A 52 -3.64 -0.23 6.46
CA ILE A 52 -2.42 -1.03 6.43
C ILE A 52 -1.76 -0.82 5.07
N PRO A 53 -0.51 -0.33 5.06
CA PRO A 53 0.20 -0.13 3.79
C PRO A 53 0.65 -1.47 3.20
N MET A 54 0.83 -1.47 1.89
CA MET A 54 1.44 -2.59 1.20
C MET A 54 2.95 -2.59 1.48
N ASP A 55 3.58 -3.74 1.34
CA ASP A 55 5.02 -3.85 1.53
C ASP A 55 5.77 -3.23 0.35
N MET A 56 5.18 -3.28 -0.82
CA MET A 56 5.81 -2.81 -2.04
C MET A 56 4.76 -2.61 -3.11
N VAL A 57 4.99 -1.65 -3.99
CA VAL A 57 4.16 -1.46 -5.19
C VAL A 57 5.07 -1.53 -6.41
N VAL A 58 4.73 -2.40 -7.35
CA VAL A 58 5.47 -2.55 -8.59
C VAL A 58 4.70 -1.87 -9.71
N THR A 59 5.36 -0.97 -10.42
CA THR A 59 4.77 -0.30 -11.58
C THR A 59 5.64 -0.57 -12.80
N GLU A 60 5.17 -0.12 -13.97
CA GLU A 60 5.95 -0.26 -15.20
C GLU A 60 7.22 0.60 -15.19
N GLU A 61 7.33 1.55 -14.27
CA GLU A 61 8.46 2.47 -14.22
C GLU A 61 9.40 2.22 -13.05
N ARG A 62 8.88 1.75 -11.90
CA ARG A 62 9.69 1.64 -10.70
C ARG A 62 9.05 0.72 -9.68
N ILE A 63 9.82 0.40 -8.66
CA ILE A 63 9.35 -0.29 -7.48
C ILE A 63 9.28 0.74 -6.36
N VAL A 64 8.13 0.83 -5.69
CA VAL A 64 7.90 1.77 -4.60
C VAL A 64 7.85 0.99 -3.29
N VAL A 65 8.65 1.40 -2.31
CA VAL A 65 8.63 0.80 -0.98
C VAL A 65 8.35 1.88 0.05
N PRO A 66 7.75 1.52 1.21
CA PRO A 66 7.52 2.51 2.26
C PRO A 66 8.84 3.10 2.74
N ARG A 67 8.79 4.36 3.13
CA ARG A 67 9.98 5.09 3.56
C ARG A 67 10.70 4.40 4.72
N SER A 68 9.95 3.74 5.59
CA SER A 68 10.52 3.04 6.73
C SER A 68 11.46 1.92 6.33
N TYR A 69 11.26 1.32 5.16
CA TYR A 69 12.16 0.28 4.67
C TYR A 69 13.49 0.88 4.23
N VAL A 70 13.44 2.04 3.62
CA VAL A 70 14.65 2.73 3.14
C VAL A 70 15.54 3.13 4.31
N THR A 71 14.95 3.62 5.39
CA THR A 71 15.70 4.11 6.54
C THR A 71 16.33 2.99 7.36
N ARG A 72 15.99 1.75 7.10
CA ARG A 72 16.54 0.60 7.82
C ARG A 72 17.82 0.05 7.22
N ALA A 73 18.19 0.54 6.10
CA ALA A 73 19.37 0.04 5.39
C ALA A 73 20.67 0.12 6.19
#